data_280a8f1c96d603bbeba8dab3e5ced550
#
_entry.id   280a8f1c96d603bbeba8dab3e5ced550
#
_cell.length_a   1.000
_cell.length_b   1.000
_cell.length_c   1.000
_cell.angle_alpha   90.00
_cell.angle_beta   90.00
_cell.angle_gamma   90.00
#
_symmetry.space_group_name_H-M   'P 1'
#
loop_
_entity.id
_entity.type
_entity.pdbx_description
1 polymer ?
#
loop_
_entity_poly.entity_id
_entity_poly.type
_entity_poly.pdbx_seq_one_letter_code
_entity_poly.pdbx_strand_id
1 'polypeptide(L)'
;MAVEPSEAVGAQRRAAAGMSAPLAALVAALGAPLACVDLETTGGHTGYDRITEVGVVRIDAEGALEEWSSLIDPQRWIPAQITALTGIDAALLEGAPAFREVRDALSARLEGHIVVAHNARFDVGFLKQAFQREGARFQPAVLCSVKLSRALFRGTRGHGLDALMARLGLRCAERHRALGDARVVAQFLAQMAETRLDELLAACRAQARLASLPAHLPAEAIDALPEGPGVYLIYGEGDLLLYIGKSVHVRRRVLEHFGSDPRAAREMRLAQQARRIESIETAGELAALLLESRLIKERQPTLNRRLRRTRSLCTLAWTFGAGLPPQVVCAGAVVPGESYGAFRTARDARQALQRFAAERGLCDIRLGLQRGPGPCFGHQLERCRGACVGAESPVQHDLRLAEALQAIRIARWPYAGPIGLPEGSDAHGVHHVIDQWIYLGAARDPQDLEALLRQSRPAFDLDTYRILLRFMNDAHAARAVQQLARPGRGP
;
A
#
# COMPACT_ATOMS: atom_id res chain seq x y z
N MET A 1 -51.43 18.54 -14.21
CA MET A 1 -51.21 17.08 -14.27
C MET A 1 -49.90 16.81 -13.57
N ALA A 2 -50.00 16.39 -12.32
CA ALA A 2 -48.86 15.96 -11.56
C ALA A 2 -48.50 14.53 -11.97
N VAL A 3 -47.26 14.32 -12.43
CA VAL A 3 -46.74 13.00 -12.75
C VAL A 3 -46.34 12.35 -11.42
N GLU A 4 -47.05 11.27 -11.06
CA GLU A 4 -46.69 10.43 -9.93
C GLU A 4 -45.31 9.79 -10.16
N PRO A 5 -44.47 9.67 -9.11
CA PRO A 5 -43.15 9.03 -9.26
C PRO A 5 -43.32 7.52 -9.46
N SER A 6 -42.64 7.01 -10.49
CA SER A 6 -42.58 5.62 -10.91
C SER A 6 -42.14 4.68 -9.77
N GLU A 7 -42.91 3.63 -9.54
CA GLU A 7 -42.67 2.51 -8.58
C GLU A 7 -41.54 1.55 -8.97
N ALA A 8 -40.44 2.00 -9.50
CA ALA A 8 -39.35 1.16 -10.03
C ALA A 8 -38.09 1.11 -9.16
N VAL A 9 -38.15 1.37 -7.83
CA VAL A 9 -36.97 1.29 -6.96
C VAL A 9 -37.14 0.19 -5.92
N GLY A 10 -36.62 -0.98 -6.23
CA GLY A 10 -36.38 -2.09 -5.30
C GLY A 10 -37.65 -2.83 -4.83
N ALA A 11 -37.76 -4.11 -5.19
CA ALA A 11 -38.84 -4.96 -4.68
C ALA A 11 -38.73 -5.11 -3.15
N GLN A 12 -39.61 -4.44 -2.39
CA GLN A 12 -39.79 -4.70 -0.98
C GLN A 12 -40.46 -6.07 -0.83
N ARG A 13 -39.72 -7.07 -0.32
CA ARG A 13 -40.35 -8.29 0.21
C ARG A 13 -40.29 -8.21 1.74
N ARG A 14 -41.44 -7.95 2.39
CA ARG A 14 -41.61 -8.34 3.79
C ARG A 14 -41.67 -9.86 3.80
N ALA A 15 -40.59 -10.52 4.23
CA ALA A 15 -40.70 -11.88 4.67
C ALA A 15 -41.51 -11.86 5.97
N ALA A 16 -42.67 -12.52 6.00
CA ALA A 16 -43.37 -12.83 7.24
C ALA A 16 -42.59 -13.95 7.98
N ALA A 17 -41.36 -13.63 8.38
CA ALA A 17 -40.61 -14.46 9.32
C ALA A 17 -41.09 -14.05 10.71
N GLY A 18 -41.57 -15.00 11.49
CA GLY A 18 -42.05 -14.76 12.85
C GLY A 18 -40.98 -14.05 13.67
N MET A 19 -41.42 -13.28 14.67
CA MET A 19 -40.56 -12.58 15.63
C MET A 19 -39.58 -13.56 16.26
N SER A 20 -38.28 -13.29 16.21
CA SER A 20 -37.23 -14.10 16.80
C SER A 20 -36.87 -13.55 18.17
N ALA A 21 -37.39 -14.15 19.25
CA ALA A 21 -37.04 -13.75 20.61
C ALA A 21 -35.53 -13.68 20.89
N PRO A 22 -34.68 -14.60 20.38
CA PRO A 22 -33.22 -14.45 20.48
C PRO A 22 -32.64 -13.22 19.80
N LEU A 23 -33.14 -12.87 18.61
CA LEU A 23 -32.68 -11.64 17.91
C LEU A 23 -33.17 -10.38 18.65
N ALA A 24 -34.39 -10.36 19.17
CA ALA A 24 -34.89 -9.27 20.00
C ALA A 24 -34.00 -9.06 21.24
N ALA A 25 -33.61 -10.13 21.92
CA ALA A 25 -32.69 -10.08 23.05
C ALA A 25 -31.31 -9.51 22.67
N LEU A 26 -30.79 -9.91 21.53
CA LEU A 26 -29.53 -9.38 20.98
C LEU A 26 -29.62 -7.88 20.70
N VAL A 27 -30.68 -7.42 20.02
CA VAL A 27 -30.91 -6.03 19.68
C VAL A 27 -31.06 -5.18 20.94
N ALA A 28 -31.88 -5.63 21.90
CA ALA A 28 -32.07 -4.95 23.18
C ALA A 28 -30.75 -4.79 23.95
N ALA A 29 -29.91 -5.83 23.99
CA ALA A 29 -28.62 -5.80 24.68
C ALA A 29 -27.55 -4.95 23.98
N LEU A 30 -27.65 -4.73 22.66
CA LEU A 30 -26.78 -3.85 21.86
C LEU A 30 -27.28 -2.40 21.88
N GLY A 31 -28.56 -2.16 22.19
CA GLY A 31 -29.18 -0.83 22.30
C GLY A 31 -29.49 -0.18 20.94
N ALA A 32 -29.44 -0.93 19.85
CA ALA A 32 -29.78 -0.44 18.51
C ALA A 32 -30.17 -1.62 17.59
N PRO A 33 -31.09 -1.41 16.63
CA PRO A 33 -31.42 -2.41 15.61
C PRO A 33 -30.22 -2.71 14.71
N LEU A 34 -30.27 -3.86 14.02
CA LEU A 34 -29.18 -4.32 13.18
C LEU A 34 -29.56 -4.26 11.69
N ALA A 35 -28.57 -4.01 10.83
CA ALA A 35 -28.71 -4.12 9.38
C ALA A 35 -27.57 -5.00 8.85
N CYS A 36 -27.89 -6.24 8.47
CA CYS A 36 -26.96 -7.14 7.79
C CYS A 36 -26.86 -6.66 6.33
N VAL A 37 -25.66 -6.33 5.89
CA VAL A 37 -25.40 -5.75 4.56
C VAL A 37 -24.36 -6.56 3.84
N ASP A 38 -24.59 -6.77 2.55
CA ASP A 38 -23.60 -7.30 1.62
C ASP A 38 -23.67 -6.55 0.30
N LEU A 39 -22.55 -6.51 -0.44
CA LEU A 39 -22.41 -5.77 -1.69
C LEU A 39 -21.74 -6.63 -2.75
N GLU A 40 -22.28 -6.56 -3.98
CA GLU A 40 -21.52 -6.96 -5.16
C GLU A 40 -20.94 -5.72 -5.84
N THR A 41 -19.77 -5.87 -6.46
CA THR A 41 -18.99 -4.74 -6.98
C THR A 41 -18.26 -5.10 -8.26
N THR A 42 -17.85 -4.08 -9.05
CA THR A 42 -17.03 -4.29 -10.26
C THR A 42 -15.59 -4.74 -9.97
N GLY A 43 -15.21 -4.82 -8.70
CA GLY A 43 -13.86 -5.23 -8.27
C GLY A 43 -13.57 -4.85 -6.83
N GLY A 44 -12.31 -5.01 -6.39
CA GLY A 44 -11.92 -4.85 -4.98
C GLY A 44 -11.43 -3.46 -4.56
N HIS A 45 -11.47 -2.46 -5.42
CA HIS A 45 -10.85 -1.16 -5.19
C HIS A 45 -11.88 -0.06 -4.94
N THR A 46 -12.18 0.27 -3.69
CA THR A 46 -13.23 1.22 -3.28
C THR A 46 -13.15 2.60 -3.96
N GLY A 47 -11.95 3.11 -4.24
CA GLY A 47 -11.76 4.40 -4.93
C GLY A 47 -12.06 4.32 -6.43
N TYR A 48 -11.92 3.15 -7.05
CA TYR A 48 -12.04 2.95 -8.49
C TYR A 48 -13.30 2.15 -8.85
N ASP A 49 -13.52 1.01 -8.21
CA ASP A 49 -14.64 0.13 -8.50
C ASP A 49 -15.96 0.69 -7.95
N ARG A 50 -17.06 0.12 -8.37
CA ARG A 50 -18.42 0.56 -8.09
C ARG A 50 -19.28 -0.58 -7.60
N ILE A 51 -20.31 -0.25 -6.83
CA ILE A 51 -21.33 -1.19 -6.39
C ILE A 51 -22.21 -1.55 -7.59
N THR A 52 -22.51 -2.84 -7.75
CA THR A 52 -23.41 -3.41 -8.76
C THR A 52 -24.69 -3.97 -8.14
N GLU A 53 -24.65 -4.36 -6.89
CA GLU A 53 -25.83 -4.80 -6.13
C GLU A 53 -25.63 -4.48 -4.64
N VAL A 54 -26.71 -4.17 -3.95
CA VAL A 54 -26.76 -4.07 -2.49
C VAL A 54 -27.89 -4.92 -1.95
N GLY A 55 -27.60 -5.71 -0.89
CA GLY A 55 -28.56 -6.48 -0.13
C GLY A 55 -28.56 -6.05 1.34
N VAL A 56 -29.75 -5.89 1.92
CA VAL A 56 -29.92 -5.48 3.31
C VAL A 56 -30.97 -6.37 3.95
N VAL A 57 -30.64 -6.94 5.11
CA VAL A 57 -31.59 -7.62 6.01
C VAL A 57 -31.57 -6.87 7.34
N ARG A 58 -32.64 -6.13 7.62
CA ARG A 58 -32.83 -5.40 8.87
C ARG A 58 -33.40 -6.33 9.93
N ILE A 59 -32.98 -6.12 11.17
CA ILE A 59 -33.46 -6.80 12.38
C ILE A 59 -33.93 -5.71 13.34
N ASP A 60 -35.23 -5.61 13.54
CA ASP A 60 -35.83 -4.59 14.40
C ASP A 60 -35.75 -4.93 15.90
N ALA A 61 -36.33 -4.09 16.75
CA ALA A 61 -36.34 -4.27 18.19
C ALA A 61 -37.10 -5.53 18.65
N GLU A 62 -38.07 -5.97 17.88
CA GLU A 62 -38.90 -7.15 18.11
C GLU A 62 -38.26 -8.43 17.53
N GLY A 63 -37.11 -8.31 16.88
CA GLY A 63 -36.39 -9.40 16.21
C GLY A 63 -37.04 -9.83 14.90
N ALA A 64 -37.90 -8.99 14.31
CA ALA A 64 -38.46 -9.25 12.99
C ALA A 64 -37.48 -8.86 11.87
N LEU A 65 -37.58 -9.58 10.75
CA LEU A 65 -36.70 -9.39 9.60
C LEU A 65 -37.39 -8.63 8.49
N GLU A 66 -36.73 -7.61 7.96
CA GLU A 66 -37.14 -6.91 6.75
C GLU A 66 -36.02 -6.98 5.72
N GLU A 67 -36.33 -7.41 4.51
CA GLU A 67 -35.38 -7.60 3.43
C GLU A 67 -35.55 -6.55 2.35
N TRP A 68 -34.43 -6.07 1.83
CA TRP A 68 -34.41 -5.17 0.70
C TRP A 68 -33.14 -5.41 -0.13
N SER A 69 -33.26 -5.28 -1.46
CA SER A 69 -32.11 -5.31 -2.36
C SER A 69 -32.35 -4.40 -3.55
N SER A 70 -31.28 -3.97 -4.18
CA SER A 70 -31.30 -3.25 -5.44
C SER A 70 -30.08 -3.60 -6.27
N LEU A 71 -30.29 -3.88 -7.55
CA LEU A 71 -29.24 -3.77 -8.55
C LEU A 71 -28.90 -2.29 -8.72
N ILE A 72 -27.63 -2.00 -9.07
CA ILE A 72 -27.14 -0.63 -9.24
C ILE A 72 -26.30 -0.57 -10.51
N ASP A 73 -26.64 0.33 -11.42
CA ASP A 73 -25.78 0.64 -12.56
C ASP A 73 -24.47 1.26 -12.06
N PRO A 74 -23.33 0.55 -12.20
CA PRO A 74 -22.04 1.06 -11.76
C PRO A 74 -21.50 2.18 -12.64
N GLN A 75 -22.15 2.47 -13.78
CA GLN A 75 -21.72 3.39 -14.83
C GLN A 75 -20.28 3.09 -15.28
N ARG A 76 -19.95 1.80 -15.31
CA ARG A 76 -18.62 1.28 -15.66
C ARG A 76 -18.72 -0.14 -16.19
N TRP A 77 -17.69 -0.51 -16.97
CA TRP A 77 -17.52 -1.88 -17.43
C TRP A 77 -17.31 -2.85 -16.26
N ILE A 78 -17.93 -4.03 -16.35
CA ILE A 78 -17.80 -5.12 -15.39
C ILE A 78 -16.79 -6.13 -15.93
N PRO A 79 -15.71 -6.45 -15.20
CA PRO A 79 -14.76 -7.49 -15.61
C PRO A 79 -15.43 -8.87 -15.73
N ALA A 80 -15.11 -9.63 -16.78
CA ALA A 80 -15.68 -10.95 -17.02
C ALA A 80 -15.52 -11.92 -15.83
N GLN A 81 -14.44 -11.81 -15.07
CA GLN A 81 -14.23 -12.60 -13.84
C GLN A 81 -15.22 -12.26 -12.73
N ILE A 82 -15.69 -11.01 -12.66
CA ILE A 82 -16.71 -10.59 -11.68
C ILE A 82 -18.08 -11.13 -12.13
N THR A 83 -18.40 -10.98 -13.41
CA THR A 83 -19.62 -11.57 -13.98
C THR A 83 -19.67 -13.10 -13.78
N ALA A 84 -18.56 -13.79 -13.97
CA ALA A 84 -18.48 -15.23 -13.73
C ALA A 84 -18.69 -15.61 -12.25
N LEU A 85 -18.33 -14.75 -11.29
CA LEU A 85 -18.49 -14.96 -9.86
C LEU A 85 -19.91 -14.66 -9.39
N THR A 86 -20.46 -13.50 -9.80
CA THR A 86 -21.70 -12.92 -9.24
C THR A 86 -22.94 -13.20 -10.10
N GLY A 87 -22.72 -13.58 -11.36
CA GLY A 87 -23.78 -13.66 -12.37
C GLY A 87 -24.30 -12.29 -12.83
N ILE A 88 -23.71 -11.18 -12.34
CA ILE A 88 -24.12 -9.83 -12.72
C ILE A 88 -23.35 -9.40 -13.97
N ASP A 89 -24.04 -9.18 -15.05
CA ASP A 89 -23.52 -8.69 -16.32
C ASP A 89 -24.21 -7.38 -16.75
N ALA A 90 -23.83 -6.85 -17.89
CA ALA A 90 -24.38 -5.62 -18.42
C ALA A 90 -25.87 -5.77 -18.78
N ALA A 91 -26.31 -6.96 -19.21
CA ALA A 91 -27.70 -7.21 -19.59
C ALA A 91 -28.61 -7.22 -18.33
N LEU A 92 -28.14 -7.81 -17.24
CA LEU A 92 -28.88 -7.81 -15.96
C LEU A 92 -29.00 -6.40 -15.36
N LEU A 93 -28.03 -5.52 -15.65
CA LEU A 93 -28.03 -4.13 -15.17
C LEU A 93 -28.71 -3.16 -16.12
N GLU A 94 -29.26 -3.62 -17.23
CA GLU A 94 -30.03 -2.75 -18.16
C GLU A 94 -31.26 -2.19 -17.45
N GLY A 95 -31.34 -0.86 -17.36
CA GLY A 95 -32.43 -0.17 -16.63
C GLY A 95 -32.27 -0.15 -15.10
N ALA A 96 -31.17 -0.68 -14.55
CA ALA A 96 -30.88 -0.56 -13.11
C ALA A 96 -30.62 0.91 -12.73
N PRO A 97 -31.08 1.35 -11.54
CA PRO A 97 -30.85 2.72 -11.07
C PRO A 97 -29.36 2.98 -10.77
N ALA A 98 -28.90 4.19 -10.98
CA ALA A 98 -27.60 4.63 -10.49
C ALA A 98 -27.61 4.77 -8.96
N PHE A 99 -26.42 4.73 -8.32
CA PHE A 99 -26.32 4.80 -6.85
C PHE A 99 -27.03 6.01 -6.25
N ARG A 100 -26.98 7.17 -6.90
CA ARG A 100 -27.67 8.40 -6.46
C ARG A 100 -29.18 8.21 -6.30
N GLU A 101 -29.79 7.34 -7.11
CA GLU A 101 -31.25 7.10 -7.13
C GLU A 101 -31.67 6.16 -6.00
N VAL A 102 -30.80 5.25 -5.57
CA VAL A 102 -31.03 4.34 -4.44
C VAL A 102 -30.50 4.87 -3.11
N ARG A 103 -29.67 5.90 -3.13
CA ARG A 103 -28.97 6.46 -1.97
C ARG A 103 -29.88 6.73 -0.79
N ASP A 104 -30.97 7.45 -1.02
CA ASP A 104 -31.87 7.89 0.05
C ASP A 104 -32.65 6.71 0.63
N ALA A 105 -33.11 5.79 -0.22
CA ALA A 105 -33.76 4.55 0.20
C ALA A 105 -32.84 3.65 1.01
N LEU A 106 -31.56 3.56 0.64
CA LEU A 106 -30.54 2.82 1.37
C LEU A 106 -30.19 3.53 2.69
N SER A 107 -30.02 4.85 2.65
CA SER A 107 -29.71 5.65 3.86
C SER A 107 -30.79 5.46 4.93
N ALA A 108 -32.06 5.57 4.57
CA ALA A 108 -33.19 5.39 5.49
C ALA A 108 -33.23 3.98 6.14
N ARG A 109 -32.68 2.97 5.45
CA ARG A 109 -32.62 1.59 5.99
C ARG A 109 -31.44 1.35 6.91
N LEU A 110 -30.38 2.14 6.78
CA LEU A 110 -29.14 1.97 7.55
C LEU A 110 -29.04 2.99 8.70
N GLU A 111 -29.79 4.07 8.65
CA GLU A 111 -29.80 5.10 9.68
C GLU A 111 -30.29 4.53 11.02
N GLY A 112 -29.57 4.84 12.10
CA GLY A 112 -29.88 4.32 13.44
C GLY A 112 -29.58 2.85 13.67
N HIS A 113 -29.06 2.12 12.66
CA HIS A 113 -28.73 0.71 12.76
C HIS A 113 -27.23 0.47 12.96
N ILE A 114 -26.90 -0.61 13.66
CA ILE A 114 -25.56 -1.18 13.62
C ILE A 114 -25.45 -1.99 12.32
N VAL A 115 -24.56 -1.58 11.41
CA VAL A 115 -24.29 -2.31 10.18
C VAL A 115 -23.45 -3.53 10.46
N VAL A 116 -23.94 -4.71 10.07
CA VAL A 116 -23.25 -6.00 10.19
C VAL A 116 -22.94 -6.53 8.81
N ALA A 117 -21.66 -6.78 8.50
CA ALA A 117 -21.28 -7.36 7.21
C ALA A 117 -20.22 -8.46 7.37
N HIS A 118 -20.11 -9.32 6.36
CA HIS A 118 -19.09 -10.37 6.35
C HIS A 118 -17.78 -9.84 5.75
N ASN A 119 -16.78 -9.57 6.58
CA ASN A 119 -15.61 -8.76 6.26
C ASN A 119 -15.97 -7.26 6.07
N ALA A 120 -16.72 -6.73 7.00
CA ALA A 120 -17.38 -5.42 7.00
C ALA A 120 -16.53 -4.23 6.50
N ARG A 121 -15.19 -4.32 6.56
CA ARG A 121 -14.31 -3.29 6.02
C ARG A 121 -14.46 -3.10 4.51
N PHE A 122 -14.80 -4.18 3.79
CA PHE A 122 -15.07 -4.13 2.35
C PHE A 122 -16.36 -3.36 2.09
N ASP A 123 -17.48 -3.85 2.59
CA ASP A 123 -18.81 -3.30 2.32
C ASP A 123 -18.94 -1.85 2.82
N VAL A 124 -18.55 -1.61 4.06
CA VAL A 124 -18.57 -0.27 4.65
C VAL A 124 -17.61 0.68 3.92
N GLY A 125 -16.48 0.19 3.42
CA GLY A 125 -15.54 0.95 2.61
C GLY A 125 -16.15 1.40 1.29
N PHE A 126 -16.85 0.51 0.57
CA PHE A 126 -17.57 0.83 -0.66
C PHE A 126 -18.74 1.79 -0.41
N LEU A 127 -19.55 1.55 0.62
CA LEU A 127 -20.64 2.45 1.00
C LEU A 127 -20.13 3.85 1.31
N LYS A 128 -19.10 3.99 2.15
CA LYS A 128 -18.49 5.30 2.46
C LYS A 128 -18.06 6.05 1.21
N GLN A 129 -17.43 5.35 0.26
CA GLN A 129 -17.00 5.96 -0.99
C GLN A 129 -18.17 6.31 -1.92
N ALA A 130 -19.20 5.46 -1.98
CA ALA A 130 -20.40 5.72 -2.78
C ALA A 130 -21.16 6.94 -2.24
N PHE A 131 -21.45 6.98 -0.94
CA PHE A 131 -22.08 8.15 -0.30
C PHE A 131 -21.25 9.43 -0.46
N GLN A 132 -19.93 9.35 -0.31
CA GLN A 132 -19.04 10.51 -0.46
C GLN A 132 -19.04 11.09 -1.88
N ARG A 133 -19.16 10.24 -2.91
CA ARG A 133 -19.29 10.71 -4.31
C ARG A 133 -20.55 11.51 -4.54
N GLU A 134 -21.60 11.18 -3.79
CA GLU A 134 -22.88 11.91 -3.79
C GLU A 134 -22.94 13.04 -2.75
N GLY A 135 -21.80 13.47 -2.23
CA GLY A 135 -21.71 14.58 -1.27
C GLY A 135 -22.23 14.28 0.15
N ALA A 136 -22.57 13.02 0.43
CA ALA A 136 -23.12 12.59 1.73
C ALA A 136 -22.07 11.93 2.62
N ARG A 137 -22.25 11.99 3.96
CA ARG A 137 -21.43 11.29 4.95
C ARG A 137 -22.13 10.00 5.37
N PHE A 138 -21.37 8.90 5.42
CA PHE A 138 -21.85 7.62 5.93
C PHE A 138 -20.88 7.11 7.01
N GLN A 139 -21.31 7.08 8.26
CA GLN A 139 -20.47 6.70 9.41
C GLN A 139 -21.28 5.84 10.40
N PRO A 140 -21.68 4.63 10.03
CA PRO A 140 -22.45 3.75 10.90
C PRO A 140 -21.59 3.15 12.03
N ALA A 141 -22.22 2.69 13.10
CA ALA A 141 -21.64 1.68 13.97
C ALA A 141 -21.52 0.38 13.17
N VAL A 142 -20.43 -0.37 13.35
CA VAL A 142 -20.12 -1.54 12.50
C VAL A 142 -19.74 -2.76 13.33
N LEU A 143 -20.31 -3.91 12.99
CA LEU A 143 -19.87 -5.24 13.43
C LEU A 143 -19.42 -6.07 12.22
N CYS A 144 -18.37 -6.85 12.41
CA CYS A 144 -17.84 -7.74 11.37
C CYS A 144 -18.11 -9.21 11.78
N SER A 145 -18.93 -9.91 11.01
CA SER A 145 -19.30 -11.32 11.31
C SER A 145 -18.11 -12.28 11.25
N VAL A 146 -17.06 -11.99 10.43
CA VAL A 146 -15.80 -12.76 10.46
C VAL A 146 -15.14 -12.65 11.83
N LYS A 147 -15.07 -11.44 12.42
CA LYS A 147 -14.49 -11.23 13.76
C LYS A 147 -15.35 -11.90 14.84
N LEU A 148 -16.68 -11.84 14.73
CA LEU A 148 -17.58 -12.55 15.62
C LEU A 148 -17.35 -14.06 15.55
N SER A 149 -17.31 -14.62 14.33
CA SER A 149 -17.02 -16.03 14.11
C SER A 149 -15.69 -16.46 14.74
N ARG A 150 -14.65 -15.64 14.63
CA ARG A 150 -13.34 -15.94 15.25
C ARG A 150 -13.37 -15.92 16.77
N ALA A 151 -14.09 -14.98 17.35
CA ALA A 151 -14.22 -14.88 18.79
C ALA A 151 -15.02 -16.07 19.37
N LEU A 152 -16.05 -16.51 18.65
CA LEU A 152 -16.93 -17.59 19.05
C LEU A 152 -16.36 -19.00 18.78
N PHE A 153 -15.57 -19.17 17.72
CA PHE A 153 -15.01 -20.45 17.27
C PHE A 153 -13.48 -20.42 17.29
N ARG A 154 -12.92 -20.16 18.48
CA ARG A 154 -11.47 -20.14 18.70
C ARG A 154 -10.83 -21.48 18.31
N GLY A 155 -9.66 -21.44 17.69
CA GLY A 155 -8.90 -22.61 17.28
C GLY A 155 -9.41 -23.32 16.02
N THR A 156 -10.51 -22.86 15.40
CA THR A 156 -10.96 -23.41 14.11
C THR A 156 -10.35 -22.64 12.93
N ARG A 157 -10.14 -23.34 11.81
CA ARG A 157 -9.70 -22.75 10.54
C ARG A 157 -10.92 -22.44 9.67
N GLY A 158 -10.80 -21.38 8.85
CA GLY A 158 -11.85 -20.97 7.91
C GLY A 158 -12.98 -20.19 8.59
N HIS A 159 -13.06 -18.90 8.33
CA HIS A 159 -14.09 -17.99 8.82
C HIS A 159 -14.72 -17.19 7.66
N GLY A 160 -14.50 -17.62 6.40
CA GLY A 160 -15.24 -17.13 5.25
C GLY A 160 -16.69 -17.60 5.29
N LEU A 161 -17.55 -16.98 4.48
CA LEU A 161 -19.00 -17.24 4.54
C LEU A 161 -19.33 -18.70 4.27
N ASP A 162 -18.67 -19.36 3.30
CA ASP A 162 -18.87 -20.78 3.00
C ASP A 162 -18.46 -21.69 4.16
N ALA A 163 -17.32 -21.38 4.81
CA ALA A 163 -16.89 -22.14 5.98
C ALA A 163 -17.84 -21.97 7.18
N LEU A 164 -18.43 -20.78 7.31
CA LEU A 164 -19.43 -20.49 8.35
C LEU A 164 -20.73 -21.23 8.05
N MET A 165 -21.19 -21.24 6.80
CA MET A 165 -22.36 -21.98 6.35
C MET A 165 -22.19 -23.48 6.60
N ALA A 166 -21.06 -24.05 6.19
CA ALA A 166 -20.77 -25.47 6.39
C ALA A 166 -20.74 -25.86 7.88
N ARG A 167 -20.13 -25.00 8.73
CA ARG A 167 -20.00 -25.23 10.17
C ARG A 167 -21.34 -25.21 10.91
N LEU A 168 -22.24 -24.34 10.51
CA LEU A 168 -23.47 -24.03 11.22
C LEU A 168 -24.72 -24.57 10.50
N GLY A 169 -24.56 -25.19 9.34
CA GLY A 169 -25.69 -25.69 8.55
C GLY A 169 -26.55 -24.56 7.96
N LEU A 170 -25.98 -23.34 7.77
CA LEU A 170 -26.74 -22.22 7.23
C LEU A 170 -27.04 -22.45 5.75
N ARG A 171 -28.16 -21.92 5.27
CA ARG A 171 -28.60 -22.10 3.89
C ARG A 171 -28.57 -20.78 3.13
N CYS A 172 -28.08 -20.83 1.91
CA CYS A 172 -28.14 -19.73 0.94
C CYS A 172 -28.65 -20.28 -0.39
N ALA A 173 -29.74 -19.72 -0.89
CA ALA A 173 -30.28 -20.12 -2.19
C ALA A 173 -29.48 -19.48 -3.34
N GLU A 174 -28.94 -18.30 -3.12
CA GLU A 174 -28.28 -17.48 -4.15
C GLU A 174 -26.95 -16.94 -3.57
N ARG A 175 -25.90 -17.77 -3.62
CA ARG A 175 -24.53 -17.34 -3.26
C ARG A 175 -23.99 -16.34 -4.29
N HIS A 176 -23.18 -15.42 -3.81
CA HIS A 176 -22.63 -14.30 -4.61
C HIS A 176 -23.75 -13.42 -5.21
N ARG A 177 -24.84 -13.28 -4.48
CA ARG A 177 -25.87 -12.27 -4.63
C ARG A 177 -26.01 -11.55 -3.30
N ALA A 178 -26.00 -10.24 -3.32
CA ALA A 178 -25.87 -9.43 -2.11
C ALA A 178 -26.95 -9.75 -1.06
N LEU A 179 -28.22 -9.92 -1.46
CA LEU A 179 -29.26 -10.27 -0.50
C LEU A 179 -29.11 -11.69 0.05
N GLY A 180 -28.67 -12.64 -0.79
CA GLY A 180 -28.39 -14.03 -0.36
C GLY A 180 -27.34 -14.08 0.73
N ASP A 181 -26.24 -13.38 0.56
CA ASP A 181 -25.12 -13.35 1.49
C ASP A 181 -25.45 -12.54 2.76
N ALA A 182 -26.21 -11.45 2.67
CA ALA A 182 -26.75 -10.73 3.83
C ALA A 182 -27.70 -11.59 4.69
N ARG A 183 -28.52 -12.45 4.07
CA ARG A 183 -29.37 -13.45 4.78
C ARG A 183 -28.54 -14.46 5.58
N VAL A 184 -27.43 -14.92 5.02
CA VAL A 184 -26.52 -15.83 5.76
C VAL A 184 -25.96 -15.15 6.99
N VAL A 185 -25.61 -13.87 6.92
CA VAL A 185 -25.15 -13.11 8.09
C VAL A 185 -26.25 -12.98 9.14
N ALA A 186 -27.50 -12.73 8.74
CA ALA A 186 -28.65 -12.67 9.65
C ALA A 186 -28.93 -14.04 10.30
N GLN A 187 -28.89 -15.14 9.53
CA GLN A 187 -29.02 -16.50 10.06
C GLN A 187 -27.93 -16.83 11.08
N PHE A 188 -26.67 -16.44 10.79
CA PHE A 188 -25.57 -16.59 11.73
C PHE A 188 -25.84 -15.88 13.06
N LEU A 189 -26.29 -14.63 13.01
CA LEU A 189 -26.63 -13.87 14.22
C LEU A 189 -27.79 -14.53 14.99
N ALA A 190 -28.83 -14.97 14.30
CA ALA A 190 -29.97 -15.64 14.91
C ALA A 190 -29.56 -16.91 15.66
N GLN A 191 -28.79 -17.77 15.00
CA GLN A 191 -28.35 -19.05 15.62
C GLN A 191 -27.38 -18.79 16.79
N MET A 192 -26.48 -17.78 16.69
CA MET A 192 -25.60 -17.45 17.81
C MET A 192 -26.34 -16.77 18.96
N ALA A 193 -27.34 -15.94 18.67
CA ALA A 193 -28.21 -15.36 19.70
C ALA A 193 -29.04 -16.43 20.46
N GLU A 194 -29.48 -17.45 19.75
CA GLU A 194 -30.22 -18.56 20.36
C GLU A 194 -29.32 -19.45 21.22
N THR A 195 -28.12 -19.77 20.77
CA THR A 195 -27.29 -20.83 21.36
C THR A 195 -26.17 -20.29 22.25
N ARG A 196 -25.70 -19.05 22.05
CA ARG A 196 -24.47 -18.46 22.66
C ARG A 196 -24.57 -16.94 22.86
N LEU A 197 -25.70 -16.44 23.34
CA LEU A 197 -25.97 -14.99 23.41
C LEU A 197 -24.89 -14.22 24.19
N ASP A 198 -24.49 -14.68 25.36
CA ASP A 198 -23.53 -14.00 26.21
C ASP A 198 -22.15 -13.89 25.54
N GLU A 199 -21.71 -14.96 24.90
CA GLU A 199 -20.44 -14.95 24.16
C GLU A 199 -20.52 -14.04 22.93
N LEU A 200 -21.65 -14.03 22.22
CA LEU A 200 -21.90 -13.15 21.09
C LEU A 200 -21.86 -11.68 21.54
N LEU A 201 -22.53 -11.33 22.63
CA LEU A 201 -22.52 -9.98 23.20
C LEU A 201 -21.12 -9.53 23.67
N ALA A 202 -20.36 -10.44 24.29
CA ALA A 202 -18.98 -10.16 24.66
C ALA A 202 -18.12 -9.87 23.44
N ALA A 203 -18.28 -10.65 22.36
CA ALA A 203 -17.58 -10.44 21.09
C ALA A 203 -17.99 -9.13 20.40
N CYS A 204 -19.28 -8.77 20.40
CA CYS A 204 -19.76 -7.49 19.86
C CYS A 204 -19.16 -6.29 20.64
N ARG A 205 -19.18 -6.35 21.97
CA ARG A 205 -18.60 -5.29 22.82
C ARG A 205 -17.08 -5.16 22.64
N ALA A 206 -16.38 -6.26 22.46
CA ALA A 206 -14.94 -6.26 22.16
C ALA A 206 -14.65 -5.57 20.83
N GLN A 207 -15.47 -5.78 19.80
CA GLN A 207 -15.32 -5.11 18.50
C GLN A 207 -15.55 -3.59 18.58
N ALA A 208 -16.47 -3.13 19.40
CA ALA A 208 -16.73 -1.70 19.60
C ALA A 208 -15.53 -0.97 20.22
N ARG A 209 -14.68 -1.68 20.97
CA ARG A 209 -13.49 -1.12 21.64
C ARG A 209 -12.22 -1.21 20.79
N LEU A 210 -12.15 -2.14 19.83
CA LEU A 210 -10.97 -2.39 19.02
C LEU A 210 -11.13 -1.76 17.63
N ALA A 211 -10.38 -0.69 17.38
CA ALA A 211 -10.31 -0.09 16.06
C ALA A 211 -9.91 -1.13 15.00
N SER A 212 -10.63 -1.18 13.94
CA SER A 212 -10.49 -1.76 12.58
C SER A 212 -9.25 -2.63 12.25
N LEU A 213 -8.96 -3.69 13.02
CA LEU A 213 -8.00 -4.70 12.58
C LEU A 213 -8.56 -5.53 11.41
N PRO A 214 -7.71 -6.04 10.50
CA PRO A 214 -8.13 -6.96 9.44
C PRO A 214 -8.87 -8.16 10.02
N ALA A 215 -9.98 -8.52 9.38
CA ALA A 215 -10.84 -9.59 9.88
C ALA A 215 -10.15 -10.96 9.98
N HIS A 216 -9.12 -11.17 9.18
CA HIS A 216 -8.36 -12.42 9.08
C HIS A 216 -7.05 -12.43 9.88
N LEU A 217 -6.70 -11.34 10.52
CA LEU A 217 -5.48 -11.23 11.34
C LEU A 217 -5.83 -11.49 12.81
N PRO A 218 -5.15 -12.44 13.50
CA PRO A 218 -5.32 -12.62 14.94
C PRO A 218 -4.95 -11.35 15.73
N ALA A 219 -5.67 -11.02 16.77
CA ALA A 219 -5.37 -9.85 17.60
C ALA A 219 -3.98 -9.98 18.24
N GLU A 220 -3.62 -11.19 18.65
CA GLU A 220 -2.34 -11.56 19.25
C GLU A 220 -1.14 -11.24 18.32
N ALA A 221 -1.35 -11.27 16.99
CA ALA A 221 -0.31 -10.91 16.02
C ALA A 221 0.08 -9.42 16.09
N ILE A 222 -0.80 -8.56 16.59
CA ILE A 222 -0.51 -7.15 16.82
C ILE A 222 0.19 -6.97 18.16
N ASP A 223 -0.25 -7.70 19.19
CA ASP A 223 0.32 -7.61 20.54
C ASP A 223 1.77 -8.10 20.59
N ALA A 224 2.11 -9.05 19.71
CA ALA A 224 3.49 -9.55 19.56
C ALA A 224 4.43 -8.58 18.82
N LEU A 225 3.92 -7.47 18.23
CA LEU A 225 4.77 -6.52 17.52
C LEU A 225 5.55 -5.62 18.49
N PRO A 226 6.84 -5.32 18.18
CA PRO A 226 7.64 -4.44 19.01
C PRO A 226 7.15 -3.00 18.97
N GLU A 227 7.34 -2.29 20.05
CA GLU A 227 7.09 -0.84 20.14
C GLU A 227 8.23 -0.02 19.51
N GLY A 228 9.42 -0.60 19.42
CA GLY A 228 10.64 0.02 18.94
C GLY A 228 10.79 0.03 17.42
N PRO A 229 12.01 0.41 16.95
CA PRO A 229 12.35 0.45 15.54
C PRO A 229 12.49 -0.96 14.95
N GLY A 230 12.07 -1.10 13.69
CA GLY A 230 12.15 -2.38 13.00
C GLY A 230 11.50 -2.40 11.63
N VAL A 231 11.54 -3.58 11.03
CA VAL A 231 10.92 -3.91 9.75
C VAL A 231 9.81 -4.92 10.01
N TYR A 232 8.66 -4.74 9.37
CA TYR A 232 7.54 -5.67 9.44
C TYR A 232 7.20 -6.21 8.06
N LEU A 233 6.80 -7.48 8.02
CA LEU A 233 6.46 -8.24 6.83
C LEU A 233 5.03 -8.73 6.98
N ILE A 234 4.17 -8.39 6.01
CA ILE A 234 2.76 -8.79 6.01
C ILE A 234 2.55 -9.84 4.95
N TYR A 235 2.00 -10.97 5.37
CA TYR A 235 1.73 -12.13 4.52
C TYR A 235 0.23 -12.32 4.32
N GLY A 236 -0.13 -12.77 3.14
CA GLY A 236 -1.46 -13.20 2.75
C GLY A 236 -1.67 -14.70 2.86
N GLU A 237 -2.63 -15.19 2.11
CA GLU A 237 -2.93 -16.62 2.02
C GLU A 237 -1.78 -17.38 1.35
N GLY A 238 -1.50 -18.61 1.82
CA GLY A 238 -0.40 -19.43 1.30
C GLY A 238 0.99 -18.83 1.50
N ASP A 239 1.18 -18.01 2.56
CA ASP A 239 2.43 -17.32 2.87
C ASP A 239 2.91 -16.36 1.77
N LEU A 240 2.00 -15.89 0.91
CA LEU A 240 2.30 -14.87 -0.09
C LEU A 240 2.74 -13.57 0.60
N LEU A 241 3.97 -13.15 0.38
CA LEU A 241 4.49 -11.88 0.91
C LEU A 241 3.84 -10.70 0.21
N LEU A 242 2.99 -9.98 0.93
CA LEU A 242 2.23 -8.84 0.41
C LEU A 242 3.02 -7.55 0.50
N TYR A 243 3.60 -7.27 1.67
CA TYR A 243 4.19 -5.98 1.95
C TYR A 243 5.34 -6.08 2.95
N ILE A 244 6.37 -5.27 2.75
CA ILE A 244 7.45 -5.00 3.70
C ILE A 244 7.42 -3.50 3.99
N GLY A 245 7.56 -3.13 5.26
CA GLY A 245 7.65 -1.73 5.68
C GLY A 245 8.53 -1.56 6.90
N LYS A 246 9.05 -0.35 7.11
CA LYS A 246 9.84 0.03 8.27
C LYS A 246 9.11 1.03 9.17
N SER A 247 9.45 1.04 10.43
CA SER A 247 9.04 2.11 11.34
C SER A 247 10.00 2.23 12.51
N VAL A 248 10.04 3.39 13.14
CA VAL A 248 10.66 3.60 14.46
C VAL A 248 9.71 3.18 15.60
N HIS A 249 8.42 2.93 15.28
CA HIS A 249 7.39 2.38 16.16
C HIS A 249 6.56 1.37 15.37
N VAL A 250 7.03 0.11 15.32
CA VAL A 250 6.46 -0.92 14.43
C VAL A 250 4.99 -1.17 14.70
N ARG A 251 4.60 -1.44 15.97
CA ARG A 251 3.20 -1.72 16.33
C ARG A 251 2.27 -0.59 15.92
N ARG A 252 2.61 0.66 16.25
CA ARG A 252 1.82 1.83 15.87
C ARG A 252 1.67 1.94 14.35
N ARG A 253 2.75 1.73 13.60
CA ARG A 253 2.74 1.84 12.13
C ARG A 253 1.88 0.79 11.47
N VAL A 254 1.91 -0.44 11.98
CA VAL A 254 1.05 -1.53 11.50
C VAL A 254 -0.43 -1.22 11.78
N LEU A 255 -0.75 -0.71 12.98
CA LEU A 255 -2.10 -0.25 13.31
C LEU A 255 -2.58 0.89 12.39
N GLU A 256 -1.70 1.82 12.04
CA GLU A 256 -2.00 2.90 11.08
C GLU A 256 -2.38 2.36 9.69
N HIS A 257 -1.70 1.32 9.18
CA HIS A 257 -2.08 0.66 7.91
C HIS A 257 -3.50 0.10 7.96
N PHE A 258 -3.92 -0.41 9.11
CA PHE A 258 -5.24 -1.00 9.28
C PHE A 258 -6.30 -0.01 9.78
N GLY A 259 -5.88 1.09 10.40
CA GLY A 259 -6.73 2.20 10.85
C GLY A 259 -6.99 3.27 9.78
N SER A 260 -6.17 3.32 8.73
CA SER A 260 -6.26 4.36 7.70
C SER A 260 -7.56 4.29 6.92
N ASP A 261 -8.05 5.47 6.52
CA ASP A 261 -9.20 5.64 5.63
C ASP A 261 -9.02 4.75 4.37
N PRO A 262 -10.04 3.98 3.97
CA PRO A 262 -10.00 3.07 2.82
C PRO A 262 -9.73 3.72 1.45
N ARG A 263 -9.43 5.02 1.40
CA ARG A 263 -9.10 5.75 0.15
C ARG A 263 -7.86 5.25 -0.56
N ALA A 264 -6.91 4.67 0.15
CA ALA A 264 -5.72 4.11 -0.48
C ALA A 264 -5.96 2.63 -0.83
N ALA A 265 -6.06 2.35 -2.13
CA ALA A 265 -6.28 1.01 -2.67
C ALA A 265 -5.31 -0.06 -2.12
N ARG A 266 -4.09 0.37 -1.82
CA ARG A 266 -3.06 -0.51 -1.27
C ARG A 266 -3.38 -0.94 0.15
N GLU A 267 -3.76 -0.01 1.02
CA GLU A 267 -4.13 -0.25 2.41
C GLU A 267 -5.39 -1.12 2.51
N MET A 268 -6.36 -0.92 1.60
CA MET A 268 -7.54 -1.77 1.52
C MET A 268 -7.17 -3.22 1.16
N ARG A 269 -6.36 -3.41 0.09
CA ARG A 269 -5.89 -4.76 -0.31
C ARG A 269 -5.09 -5.42 0.81
N LEU A 270 -4.21 -4.66 1.47
CA LEU A 270 -3.41 -5.16 2.57
C LEU A 270 -4.31 -5.64 3.73
N ALA A 271 -5.32 -4.84 4.10
CA ALA A 271 -6.25 -5.19 5.16
C ALA A 271 -7.16 -6.39 4.80
N GLN A 272 -7.52 -6.56 3.53
CA GLN A 272 -8.32 -7.71 3.08
C GLN A 272 -7.52 -9.01 3.04
N GLN A 273 -6.27 -8.93 2.61
CA GLN A 273 -5.42 -10.09 2.32
C GLN A 273 -4.51 -10.49 3.49
N ALA A 274 -4.27 -9.61 4.45
CA ALA A 274 -3.38 -9.90 5.59
C ALA A 274 -3.88 -11.08 6.42
N ARG A 275 -2.98 -12.06 6.63
CA ARG A 275 -3.22 -13.28 7.43
C ARG A 275 -2.22 -13.41 8.57
N ARG A 276 -0.99 -12.95 8.35
CA ARG A 276 0.13 -13.09 9.28
C ARG A 276 1.05 -11.88 9.17
N ILE A 277 1.66 -11.50 10.29
CA ILE A 277 2.68 -10.45 10.35
C ILE A 277 3.89 -11.01 11.06
N GLU A 278 5.06 -10.72 10.53
CA GLU A 278 6.36 -10.91 11.17
C GLU A 278 7.00 -9.55 11.39
N SER A 279 7.87 -9.45 12.37
CA SER A 279 8.69 -8.27 12.62
C SER A 279 10.14 -8.65 12.89
N ILE A 280 11.05 -7.76 12.50
CA ILE A 280 12.48 -7.85 12.78
C ILE A 280 12.86 -6.55 13.47
N GLU A 281 13.21 -6.62 14.73
CA GLU A 281 13.68 -5.47 15.49
C GLU A 281 15.03 -5.01 14.98
N THR A 282 15.27 -3.71 15.02
CA THR A 282 16.52 -3.10 14.59
C THR A 282 17.05 -2.13 15.64
N ALA A 283 18.35 -1.82 15.59
CA ALA A 283 18.97 -0.89 16.53
C ALA A 283 18.40 0.54 16.45
N GLY A 284 17.91 0.92 15.26
CA GLY A 284 17.34 2.25 15.05
C GLY A 284 16.76 2.44 13.66
N GLU A 285 16.59 3.71 13.24
CA GLU A 285 15.97 4.07 11.98
C GLU A 285 16.85 3.72 10.77
N LEU A 286 18.16 3.92 10.85
CA LEU A 286 19.09 3.64 9.75
C LEU A 286 19.10 2.14 9.45
N ALA A 287 19.23 1.31 10.49
CA ALA A 287 19.15 -0.14 10.38
C ALA A 287 17.83 -0.59 9.75
N ALA A 288 16.70 -0.01 10.18
CA ALA A 288 15.39 -0.33 9.64
C ALA A 288 15.26 0.04 8.15
N LEU A 289 15.76 1.21 7.73
CA LEU A 289 15.76 1.67 6.33
C LEU A 289 16.59 0.77 5.43
N LEU A 290 17.82 0.42 5.86
CA LEU A 290 18.72 -0.43 5.11
C LEU A 290 18.18 -1.86 4.99
N LEU A 291 17.63 -2.39 6.07
CA LEU A 291 17.03 -3.72 6.11
C LEU A 291 15.77 -3.79 5.23
N GLU A 292 14.87 -2.81 5.30
CA GLU A 292 13.68 -2.72 4.44
C GLU A 292 14.08 -2.73 2.96
N SER A 293 15.03 -1.86 2.57
CA SER A 293 15.52 -1.76 1.19
C SER A 293 16.07 -3.10 0.70
N ARG A 294 16.86 -3.79 1.51
CA ARG A 294 17.43 -5.10 1.21
C ARG A 294 16.34 -6.15 1.04
N LEU A 295 15.45 -6.29 2.02
CA LEU A 295 14.39 -7.30 2.01
C LEU A 295 13.41 -7.12 0.85
N ILE A 296 13.06 -5.88 0.48
CA ILE A 296 12.21 -5.62 -0.69
C ILE A 296 12.89 -6.12 -1.97
N LYS A 297 14.20 -5.91 -2.13
CA LYS A 297 14.97 -6.34 -3.30
C LYS A 297 15.15 -7.86 -3.36
N GLU A 298 15.33 -8.51 -2.23
CA GLU A 298 15.51 -9.95 -2.13
C GLU A 298 14.18 -10.70 -2.28
N ARG A 299 13.13 -10.26 -1.60
CA ARG A 299 11.87 -11.01 -1.47
C ARG A 299 10.74 -10.55 -2.40
N GLN A 300 10.88 -9.40 -3.09
CA GLN A 300 9.97 -8.89 -4.13
C GLN A 300 8.47 -8.88 -3.72
N PRO A 301 8.07 -8.25 -2.62
CA PRO A 301 6.69 -8.28 -2.15
C PRO A 301 5.71 -7.68 -3.17
N THR A 302 4.49 -8.20 -3.23
CA THR A 302 3.52 -7.89 -4.30
C THR A 302 3.01 -6.45 -4.29
N LEU A 303 2.91 -5.82 -3.10
CA LEU A 303 2.35 -4.47 -2.93
C LEU A 303 3.41 -3.36 -2.78
N ASN A 304 4.71 -3.69 -2.70
CA ASN A 304 5.78 -2.71 -2.76
C ASN A 304 6.10 -2.34 -4.21
N ARG A 305 5.59 -1.21 -4.70
CA ARG A 305 5.82 -0.76 -6.09
C ARG A 305 7.18 -0.07 -6.30
N ARG A 306 7.73 0.52 -5.24
CA ARG A 306 9.04 1.20 -5.24
C ARG A 306 10.09 0.24 -4.70
N LEU A 307 11.35 0.37 -5.11
CA LEU A 307 12.49 -0.44 -4.67
C LEU A 307 12.58 -1.85 -5.30
N ARG A 308 11.92 -2.13 -6.42
CA ARG A 308 12.16 -3.39 -7.15
C ARG A 308 13.60 -3.42 -7.69
N ARG A 309 14.22 -4.61 -7.68
CA ARG A 309 15.60 -4.82 -8.10
C ARG A 309 15.87 -4.26 -9.49
N THR A 310 16.79 -3.29 -9.58
CA THR A 310 17.36 -2.84 -10.84
C THR A 310 18.60 -3.69 -11.11
N ARG A 311 18.60 -4.46 -12.19
CA ARG A 311 19.69 -5.40 -12.52
C ARG A 311 21.00 -4.69 -12.85
N SER A 312 20.96 -3.48 -13.40
CA SER A 312 22.11 -2.64 -13.66
C SER A 312 21.71 -1.17 -13.56
N LEU A 313 22.60 -0.33 -13.06
CA LEU A 313 22.47 1.11 -13.07
C LEU A 313 23.25 1.69 -14.23
N CYS A 314 22.71 2.74 -14.87
CA CYS A 314 23.41 3.57 -15.82
C CYS A 314 23.73 4.92 -15.19
N THR A 315 24.89 5.47 -15.52
CA THR A 315 25.31 6.82 -15.11
C THR A 315 25.80 7.60 -16.33
N LEU A 316 25.91 8.91 -16.20
CA LEU A 316 26.62 9.72 -17.17
C LEU A 316 28.06 9.92 -16.69
N ALA A 317 29.00 9.61 -17.55
CA ALA A 317 30.42 9.95 -17.40
C ALA A 317 30.75 11.14 -18.32
N TRP A 318 31.36 12.18 -17.77
CA TRP A 318 31.74 13.34 -18.51
C TRP A 318 32.89 14.09 -17.83
N THR A 319 33.83 14.62 -18.63
CA THR A 319 34.97 15.40 -18.15
C THR A 319 34.94 16.79 -18.81
N PHE A 320 34.97 17.81 -17.99
CA PHE A 320 35.02 19.20 -18.45
C PHE A 320 36.24 19.47 -19.35
N GLY A 321 36.00 20.11 -20.49
CA GLY A 321 37.10 20.52 -21.41
C GLY A 321 37.67 19.38 -22.27
N ALA A 322 37.21 18.14 -22.12
CA ALA A 322 37.66 17.00 -22.94
C ALA A 322 37.16 17.04 -24.38
N GLY A 323 36.21 17.94 -24.71
CA GLY A 323 35.63 18.07 -26.05
C GLY A 323 34.72 16.90 -26.45
N LEU A 324 34.47 15.93 -25.54
CA LEU A 324 33.65 14.74 -25.77
C LEU A 324 32.25 14.90 -25.16
N PRO A 325 31.23 14.37 -25.81
CA PRO A 325 29.89 14.36 -25.23
C PRO A 325 29.80 13.50 -23.97
N PRO A 326 28.81 13.73 -23.07
CA PRO A 326 28.51 12.85 -21.96
C PRO A 326 28.21 11.44 -22.47
N GLN A 327 28.85 10.43 -21.86
CA GLN A 327 28.68 9.04 -22.21
C GLN A 327 27.77 8.35 -21.21
N VAL A 328 26.82 7.56 -21.71
CA VAL A 328 26.01 6.69 -20.87
C VAL A 328 26.76 5.40 -20.61
N VAL A 329 27.16 5.18 -19.37
CA VAL A 329 27.86 3.97 -18.91
C VAL A 329 26.87 3.14 -18.10
N CYS A 330 26.55 1.91 -18.59
CA CYS A 330 25.71 0.96 -17.89
C CYS A 330 26.55 -0.28 -17.50
N ALA A 331 26.16 -0.93 -16.40
CA ALA A 331 26.87 -2.09 -15.84
C ALA A 331 28.33 -1.81 -15.42
N GLY A 332 28.72 -0.56 -15.36
CA GLY A 332 30.01 -0.13 -14.82
C GLY A 332 29.93 0.26 -13.35
N ALA A 333 31.08 0.40 -12.71
CA ALA A 333 31.14 0.94 -11.35
C ALA A 333 30.73 2.43 -11.35
N VAL A 334 29.76 2.79 -10.54
CA VAL A 334 29.47 4.18 -10.21
C VAL A 334 30.64 4.70 -9.36
N VAL A 335 31.32 5.74 -9.85
CA VAL A 335 32.44 6.36 -9.15
C VAL A 335 31.96 7.64 -8.47
N PRO A 336 31.86 7.67 -7.12
CA PRO A 336 31.46 8.87 -6.41
C PRO A 336 32.36 10.06 -6.73
N GLY A 337 31.74 11.20 -7.06
CA GLY A 337 32.44 12.41 -7.47
C GLY A 337 32.76 12.52 -8.96
N GLU A 338 32.69 11.44 -9.73
CA GLU A 338 32.97 11.42 -11.18
C GLU A 338 31.74 11.01 -12.01
N SER A 339 30.76 10.36 -11.39
CA SER A 339 29.50 9.92 -12.02
C SER A 339 28.39 10.95 -11.82
N TYR A 340 27.59 11.15 -12.86
CA TYR A 340 26.43 12.04 -12.83
C TYR A 340 25.13 11.28 -13.01
N GLY A 341 24.26 11.36 -12.03
CA GLY A 341 22.99 10.64 -11.97
C GLY A 341 23.15 9.13 -11.83
N ALA A 342 22.09 8.48 -11.38
CA ALA A 342 21.96 7.05 -11.40
C ALA A 342 20.59 6.72 -11.99
N PHE A 343 20.58 6.10 -13.15
CA PHE A 343 19.42 5.85 -13.98
C PHE A 343 19.17 4.35 -14.06
N ARG A 344 17.91 3.97 -14.18
CA ARG A 344 17.53 2.55 -14.34
C ARG A 344 17.88 2.00 -15.71
N THR A 345 17.85 2.85 -16.73
CA THR A 345 18.13 2.47 -18.12
C THR A 345 18.95 3.53 -18.82
N ALA A 346 19.64 3.15 -19.91
CA ALA A 346 20.32 4.10 -20.81
C ALA A 346 19.33 5.11 -21.42
N ARG A 347 18.08 4.71 -21.61
CA ARG A 347 17.01 5.62 -22.09
C ARG A 347 16.73 6.72 -21.10
N ASP A 348 16.61 6.40 -19.80
CA ASP A 348 16.37 7.41 -18.75
C ASP A 348 17.53 8.40 -18.65
N ALA A 349 18.78 7.93 -18.80
CA ALA A 349 19.96 8.80 -18.83
C ALA A 349 19.92 9.76 -20.02
N ARG A 350 19.58 9.28 -21.22
CA ARG A 350 19.43 10.13 -22.41
C ARG A 350 18.27 11.13 -22.26
N GLN A 351 17.15 10.71 -21.69
CA GLN A 351 16.03 11.64 -21.41
C GLN A 351 16.42 12.74 -20.41
N ALA A 352 17.28 12.44 -19.44
CA ALA A 352 17.81 13.45 -18.54
C ALA A 352 18.67 14.49 -19.32
N LEU A 353 19.54 14.04 -20.24
CA LEU A 353 20.29 14.93 -21.11
C LEU A 353 19.39 15.78 -22.01
N GLN A 354 18.32 15.21 -22.58
CA GLN A 354 17.33 15.95 -23.37
C GLN A 354 16.64 17.04 -22.56
N ARG A 355 16.27 16.75 -21.29
CA ARG A 355 15.72 17.76 -20.38
C ARG A 355 16.72 18.90 -20.12
N PHE A 356 17.97 18.58 -19.84
CA PHE A 356 19.01 19.60 -19.66
C PHE A 356 19.25 20.44 -20.93
N ALA A 357 19.17 19.79 -22.11
CA ALA A 357 19.23 20.50 -23.38
C ALA A 357 18.13 21.55 -23.48
N ALA A 358 16.87 21.14 -23.17
CA ALA A 358 15.73 22.05 -23.24
C ALA A 358 15.77 23.16 -22.16
N GLU A 359 16.11 22.82 -20.92
CA GLU A 359 16.09 23.74 -19.77
C GLU A 359 17.23 24.75 -19.79
N ARG A 360 18.40 24.35 -20.31
CA ARG A 360 19.63 25.13 -20.28
C ARG A 360 20.09 25.61 -21.67
N GLY A 361 19.31 25.34 -22.72
CA GLY A 361 19.65 25.69 -24.09
C GLY A 361 20.95 25.05 -24.57
N LEU A 362 21.21 23.79 -24.18
CA LEU A 362 22.43 23.09 -24.58
C LEU A 362 22.29 22.48 -26.00
N CYS A 363 23.43 22.24 -26.63
CA CYS A 363 23.48 21.75 -28.00
C CYS A 363 23.36 20.25 -28.09
N ASP A 364 22.35 19.71 -28.81
CA ASP A 364 22.09 18.28 -28.98
C ASP A 364 23.30 17.55 -29.62
N ILE A 365 24.04 18.15 -30.53
CA ILE A 365 25.22 17.54 -31.11
C ILE A 365 26.33 17.40 -30.07
N ARG A 366 26.60 18.45 -29.29
CA ARG A 366 27.63 18.40 -28.24
C ARG A 366 27.24 17.46 -27.07
N LEU A 367 25.95 17.23 -26.85
CA LEU A 367 25.48 16.27 -25.91
C LEU A 367 25.46 14.81 -26.45
N GLY A 368 25.78 14.62 -27.73
CA GLY A 368 25.71 13.28 -28.37
C GLY A 368 24.28 12.77 -28.59
N LEU A 369 23.28 13.64 -28.48
CA LEU A 369 21.87 13.32 -28.72
C LEU A 369 21.51 13.32 -30.20
N GLN A 370 22.22 14.12 -30.99
CA GLN A 370 22.10 14.22 -32.45
C GLN A 370 23.46 14.02 -33.11
N ARG A 371 23.46 13.41 -34.29
CA ARG A 371 24.64 13.26 -35.18
C ARG A 371 24.35 13.89 -36.51
N GLY A 372 25.40 14.41 -37.18
CA GLY A 372 25.30 14.94 -38.53
C GLY A 372 26.00 16.32 -38.67
N PRO A 373 26.28 16.75 -39.91
CA PRO A 373 26.83 18.07 -40.18
C PRO A 373 25.73 19.15 -40.07
N GLY A 374 26.16 20.38 -39.73
CA GLY A 374 25.26 21.53 -39.69
C GLY A 374 24.59 21.79 -38.33
N PRO A 375 23.59 22.70 -38.28
CA PRO A 375 22.94 23.08 -37.05
C PRO A 375 22.11 21.94 -36.45
N CYS A 376 22.15 21.79 -35.11
CA CYS A 376 21.33 20.84 -34.44
C CYS A 376 19.84 21.24 -34.48
N PHE A 377 18.95 20.28 -34.26
CA PHE A 377 17.50 20.54 -34.24
C PHE A 377 17.10 21.58 -33.19
N GLY A 378 17.74 21.54 -32.01
CA GLY A 378 17.56 22.59 -31.00
C GLY A 378 17.93 24.01 -31.47
N HIS A 379 18.95 24.14 -32.33
CA HIS A 379 19.32 25.43 -32.89
C HIS A 379 18.30 25.92 -33.92
N GLN A 380 17.81 25.03 -34.78
CA GLN A 380 16.76 25.35 -35.77
C GLN A 380 15.46 25.84 -35.11
N LEU A 381 15.20 25.39 -33.87
CA LEU A 381 14.05 25.81 -33.08
C LEU A 381 14.36 26.93 -32.07
N GLU A 382 15.51 27.60 -32.21
CA GLU A 382 15.98 28.69 -31.32
C GLU A 382 16.13 28.27 -29.84
N ARG A 383 16.25 26.96 -29.57
CA ARG A 383 16.40 26.37 -28.23
C ARG A 383 17.86 26.10 -27.84
N CYS A 384 18.80 26.25 -28.77
CA CYS A 384 20.23 26.05 -28.57
C CYS A 384 20.97 27.35 -28.89
N ARG A 385 21.98 27.71 -28.10
CA ARG A 385 22.77 28.91 -28.28
C ARG A 385 23.80 28.83 -29.42
N GLY A 386 23.74 27.77 -30.24
CA GLY A 386 24.53 27.68 -31.48
C GLY A 386 25.95 27.17 -31.29
N ALA A 387 26.25 26.37 -30.26
CA ALA A 387 27.56 25.77 -30.09
C ALA A 387 27.95 24.82 -31.27
N CYS A 388 26.98 24.29 -32.02
CA CYS A 388 27.19 23.49 -33.23
C CYS A 388 27.56 24.29 -34.47
N VAL A 389 27.27 25.60 -34.49
CA VAL A 389 27.53 26.54 -35.60
C VAL A 389 28.54 27.59 -35.22
N GLY A 390 29.18 27.49 -34.06
CA GLY A 390 30.21 28.45 -33.62
C GLY A 390 29.69 29.76 -33.03
N ALA A 391 28.36 29.90 -32.86
CA ALA A 391 27.78 31.11 -32.24
C ALA A 391 28.01 31.16 -30.71
N GLU A 392 28.21 29.98 -30.07
CA GLU A 392 28.65 29.88 -28.69
C GLU A 392 29.98 29.12 -28.63
N SER A 393 30.89 29.55 -27.75
CA SER A 393 32.15 28.82 -27.59
C SER A 393 31.95 27.46 -26.90
N PRO A 394 32.76 26.44 -27.25
CA PRO A 394 32.73 25.15 -26.56
C PRO A 394 32.84 25.23 -25.05
N VAL A 395 33.67 26.15 -24.55
CA VAL A 395 33.89 26.34 -23.11
C VAL A 395 32.63 26.89 -22.43
N GLN A 396 31.94 27.85 -23.03
CA GLN A 396 30.70 28.40 -22.49
C GLN A 396 29.58 27.34 -22.43
N HIS A 397 29.48 26.53 -23.50
CA HIS A 397 28.57 25.39 -23.51
C HIS A 397 28.90 24.39 -22.40
N ASP A 398 30.18 24.02 -22.25
CA ASP A 398 30.63 23.04 -21.26
C ASP A 398 30.45 23.53 -19.81
N LEU A 399 30.60 24.84 -19.56
CA LEU A 399 30.28 25.44 -18.25
C LEU A 399 28.80 25.26 -17.87
N ARG A 400 27.89 25.53 -18.81
CA ARG A 400 26.45 25.33 -18.57
C ARG A 400 26.08 23.87 -18.42
N LEU A 401 26.76 22.99 -19.17
CA LEU A 401 26.60 21.53 -19.00
C LEU A 401 27.12 21.09 -17.63
N ALA A 402 28.27 21.56 -17.18
CA ALA A 402 28.81 21.28 -15.86
C ALA A 402 27.83 21.70 -14.74
N GLU A 403 27.25 22.90 -14.86
CA GLU A 403 26.25 23.40 -13.93
C GLU A 403 24.99 22.50 -13.90
N ALA A 404 24.48 22.08 -15.07
CA ALA A 404 23.33 21.16 -15.15
C ALA A 404 23.63 19.78 -14.54
N LEU A 405 24.81 19.23 -14.83
CA LEU A 405 25.25 17.95 -14.31
C LEU A 405 25.55 17.96 -12.81
N GLN A 406 25.97 19.11 -12.26
CA GLN A 406 26.23 19.24 -10.83
C GLN A 406 25.02 18.94 -9.99
N ALA A 407 23.80 19.27 -10.44
CA ALA A 407 22.55 19.00 -9.75
C ALA A 407 22.27 17.48 -9.55
N ILE A 408 22.86 16.64 -10.39
CA ILE A 408 22.68 15.17 -10.33
C ILE A 408 23.99 14.42 -10.04
N ARG A 409 25.04 15.12 -9.65
CA ARG A 409 26.33 14.51 -9.36
C ARG A 409 26.22 13.56 -8.18
N ILE A 410 26.75 12.35 -8.31
CA ILE A 410 26.91 11.44 -7.18
C ILE A 410 27.96 12.07 -6.24
N ALA A 411 27.55 12.35 -5.02
CA ALA A 411 28.41 13.05 -4.06
C ALA A 411 29.75 12.32 -3.87
N ARG A 412 30.84 13.09 -3.85
CA ARG A 412 32.15 12.54 -3.50
C ARG A 412 32.10 12.04 -2.06
N TRP A 413 32.78 10.92 -1.80
CA TRP A 413 32.95 10.44 -0.43
C TRP A 413 33.81 11.44 0.36
N PRO A 414 33.30 11.97 1.49
CA PRO A 414 33.97 13.07 2.18
C PRO A 414 35.08 12.63 3.14
N TYR A 415 35.26 11.31 3.32
CA TYR A 415 36.21 10.77 4.29
C TYR A 415 37.39 10.07 3.60
N ALA A 416 38.52 9.99 4.31
CA ALA A 416 39.74 9.34 3.78
C ALA A 416 39.61 7.80 3.67
N GLY A 417 38.69 7.19 4.42
CA GLY A 417 38.49 5.74 4.48
C GLY A 417 37.07 5.36 4.90
N PRO A 418 36.88 4.12 5.36
CA PRO A 418 35.62 3.67 5.90
C PRO A 418 35.25 4.41 7.18
N ILE A 419 33.96 4.50 7.45
CA ILE A 419 33.41 5.09 8.68
C ILE A 419 32.49 4.12 9.39
N GLY A 420 32.36 4.33 10.71
CA GLY A 420 31.34 3.74 11.56
C GLY A 420 30.31 4.77 11.98
N LEU A 421 29.05 4.44 11.86
CA LEU A 421 27.94 5.22 12.42
C LEU A 421 27.30 4.42 13.53
N PRO A 422 27.43 4.84 14.81
CA PRO A 422 26.77 4.17 15.91
C PRO A 422 25.25 4.39 15.87
N GLU A 423 24.47 3.35 16.16
CA GLU A 423 23.03 3.41 16.30
C GLU A 423 22.56 2.46 17.40
N GLY A 424 21.56 2.88 18.18
CA GLY A 424 21.02 2.12 19.31
C GLY A 424 21.65 2.49 20.66
N SER A 425 21.22 1.79 21.72
CA SER A 425 21.75 1.93 23.08
C SER A 425 22.89 0.94 23.34
N ASP A 426 23.70 1.18 24.35
CA ASP A 426 24.90 0.40 24.70
C ASP A 426 24.71 -1.13 24.76
N ALA A 427 23.50 -1.59 25.14
CA ALA A 427 23.18 -3.02 25.19
C ALA A 427 22.80 -3.64 23.82
N HIS A 428 22.32 -2.84 22.87
CA HIS A 428 21.84 -3.30 21.55
C HIS A 428 22.39 -2.42 20.42
N GLY A 429 23.43 -1.65 20.71
CA GLY A 429 24.08 -0.77 19.77
C GLY A 429 24.79 -1.52 18.64
N VAL A 430 24.79 -0.93 17.46
CA VAL A 430 25.54 -1.41 16.31
C VAL A 430 26.34 -0.26 15.71
N HIS A 431 27.42 -0.58 15.02
CA HIS A 431 28.17 0.35 14.19
C HIS A 431 27.91 0.01 12.72
N HIS A 432 27.20 0.88 12.02
CA HIS A 432 27.01 0.75 10.56
C HIS A 432 28.31 1.10 9.85
N VAL A 433 28.90 0.13 9.17
CA VAL A 433 30.17 0.30 8.46
C VAL A 433 29.89 0.69 7.01
N ILE A 434 30.44 1.84 6.61
CA ILE A 434 30.21 2.44 5.29
C ILE A 434 31.55 2.84 4.68
N ASP A 435 31.73 2.54 3.40
CA ASP A 435 32.93 2.96 2.65
C ASP A 435 32.56 3.33 1.22
N GLN A 436 32.91 4.55 0.78
CA GLN A 436 32.60 5.06 -0.57
C GLN A 436 31.09 5.00 -0.92
N TRP A 437 30.24 5.37 0.01
CA TRP A 437 28.78 5.28 -0.08
C TRP A 437 28.23 3.84 -0.22
N ILE A 438 29.07 2.85 0.02
CA ILE A 438 28.68 1.43 0.03
C ILE A 438 28.51 1.00 1.48
N TYR A 439 27.34 0.45 1.81
CA TYR A 439 27.08 -0.15 3.11
C TYR A 439 27.71 -1.53 3.18
N LEU A 440 28.64 -1.74 4.10
CA LEU A 440 29.32 -3.01 4.29
C LEU A 440 28.58 -3.94 5.26
N GLY A 441 27.89 -3.38 6.26
CA GLY A 441 27.15 -4.15 7.25
C GLY A 441 27.05 -3.42 8.59
N ALA A 442 26.46 -4.08 9.58
CA ALA A 442 26.42 -3.62 10.97
C ALA A 442 27.33 -4.50 11.83
N ALA A 443 28.28 -3.91 12.54
CA ALA A 443 29.17 -4.55 13.49
C ALA A 443 28.62 -4.38 14.91
N ARG A 444 28.57 -5.45 15.68
CA ARG A 444 28.24 -5.44 17.12
C ARG A 444 29.45 -5.49 18.01
N ASP A 445 30.53 -6.00 17.48
CA ASP A 445 31.79 -6.17 18.18
C ASP A 445 33.00 -5.92 17.25
N PRO A 446 34.23 -5.86 17.78
CA PRO A 446 35.42 -5.64 16.96
C PRO A 446 35.71 -6.74 15.94
N GLN A 447 35.25 -7.98 16.17
CA GLN A 447 35.43 -9.10 15.22
C GLN A 447 34.53 -8.94 13.99
N ASP A 448 33.27 -8.58 14.22
CA ASP A 448 32.32 -8.19 13.16
C ASP A 448 32.89 -7.05 12.30
N LEU A 449 33.45 -6.02 12.97
CA LEU A 449 34.01 -4.86 12.29
C LEU A 449 35.18 -5.27 11.39
N GLU A 450 36.08 -6.08 11.89
CA GLU A 450 37.22 -6.55 11.11
C GLU A 450 36.80 -7.41 9.93
N ALA A 451 35.83 -8.31 10.11
CA ALA A 451 35.28 -9.14 9.07
C ALA A 451 34.61 -8.28 7.94
N LEU A 452 33.84 -7.26 8.31
CA LEU A 452 33.23 -6.32 7.36
C LEU A 452 34.24 -5.51 6.56
N LEU A 453 35.35 -5.10 7.18
CA LEU A 453 36.40 -4.34 6.52
C LEU A 453 37.28 -5.19 5.58
N ARG A 454 37.36 -6.52 5.81
CA ARG A 454 38.10 -7.46 4.96
C ARG A 454 37.28 -8.02 3.80
N GLN A 455 35.97 -8.01 3.89
CA GLN A 455 35.11 -8.56 2.83
C GLN A 455 35.23 -7.80 1.51
N SER A 456 34.89 -8.47 0.39
CA SER A 456 34.77 -7.82 -0.90
C SER A 456 33.64 -6.80 -0.88
N ARG A 457 33.88 -5.61 -1.43
CA ARG A 457 32.86 -4.56 -1.46
C ARG A 457 31.66 -4.99 -2.29
N PRO A 458 30.43 -4.87 -1.77
CA PRO A 458 29.22 -5.01 -2.56
C PRO A 458 29.19 -4.00 -3.72
N ALA A 459 28.38 -4.28 -4.74
CA ALA A 459 28.15 -3.32 -5.79
C ALA A 459 27.44 -2.06 -5.25
N PHE A 460 27.71 -0.91 -5.88
CA PHE A 460 27.03 0.36 -5.54
C PHE A 460 25.52 0.21 -5.70
N ASP A 461 24.78 0.60 -4.67
CA ASP A 461 23.33 0.54 -4.63
C ASP A 461 22.74 1.95 -4.45
N LEU A 462 21.94 2.40 -5.42
CA LEU A 462 21.38 3.76 -5.43
C LEU A 462 20.46 4.04 -4.25
N ASP A 463 19.64 3.08 -3.85
CA ASP A 463 18.70 3.28 -2.75
C ASP A 463 19.45 3.40 -1.43
N THR A 464 20.45 2.54 -1.23
CA THR A 464 21.38 2.62 -0.11
C THR A 464 22.13 3.97 -0.10
N TYR A 465 22.68 4.40 -1.24
CA TYR A 465 23.32 5.71 -1.35
C TYR A 465 22.39 6.86 -0.93
N ARG A 466 21.14 6.84 -1.40
CA ARG A 466 20.15 7.90 -1.05
C ARG A 466 19.79 7.88 0.43
N ILE A 467 19.67 6.70 1.02
CA ILE A 467 19.44 6.54 2.46
C ILE A 467 20.61 7.13 3.24
N LEU A 468 21.82 6.74 2.90
CA LEU A 468 23.06 7.20 3.57
C LEU A 468 23.26 8.69 3.39
N LEU A 469 23.10 9.22 2.17
CA LEU A 469 23.25 10.65 1.89
C LEU A 469 22.28 11.50 2.70
N ARG A 470 21.00 11.07 2.75
CA ARG A 470 19.98 11.75 3.56
C ARG A 470 20.31 11.71 5.06
N PHE A 471 20.72 10.54 5.55
CA PHE A 471 21.01 10.34 6.95
C PHE A 471 22.27 11.12 7.39
N MET A 472 23.33 11.12 6.58
CA MET A 472 24.58 11.82 6.88
C MET A 472 24.51 13.35 6.70
N ASN A 473 23.50 13.86 5.97
CA ASN A 473 23.19 15.30 5.91
C ASN A 473 22.51 15.82 7.19
N ASP A 474 22.05 14.93 8.07
CA ASP A 474 21.58 15.31 9.40
C ASP A 474 22.76 15.70 10.28
N ALA A 475 22.68 16.89 10.90
CA ALA A 475 23.78 17.44 11.69
C ALA A 475 24.15 16.59 12.92
N HIS A 476 23.18 15.86 13.47
CA HIS A 476 23.40 14.96 14.61
C HIS A 476 24.14 13.69 14.17
N ALA A 477 23.71 13.08 13.07
CA ALA A 477 24.36 11.89 12.52
C ALA A 477 25.77 12.21 12.04
N ALA A 478 26.00 13.37 11.42
CA ALA A 478 27.33 13.79 10.97
C ALA A 478 28.35 13.93 12.13
N ARG A 479 27.91 14.33 13.32
CA ARG A 479 28.75 14.42 14.52
C ARG A 479 29.10 13.09 15.13
N ALA A 480 28.30 12.05 14.90
CA ALA A 480 28.50 10.72 15.42
C ALA A 480 29.43 9.84 14.56
N VAL A 481 29.89 10.35 13.41
CA VAL A 481 30.77 9.62 12.49
C VAL A 481 32.11 9.31 13.14
N GLN A 482 32.50 8.05 13.13
CA GLN A 482 33.78 7.56 13.56
C GLN A 482 34.60 7.10 12.35
N GLN A 483 35.81 7.63 12.15
CA GLN A 483 36.71 7.15 11.10
C GLN A 483 37.30 5.81 11.51
N LEU A 484 37.27 4.84 10.62
CA LEU A 484 37.78 3.49 10.87
C LEU A 484 39.11 3.29 10.11
N ALA A 485 40.07 2.71 10.79
CA ALA A 485 41.31 2.29 10.13
C ALA A 485 41.04 1.01 9.33
N ARG A 486 41.54 0.94 8.08
CA ARG A 486 41.59 -0.35 7.39
C ARG A 486 42.60 -1.27 8.05
N PRO A 487 42.21 -2.53 8.32
CA PRO A 487 43.25 -3.51 8.71
C PRO A 487 44.32 -3.52 7.62
N GLY A 488 45.58 -3.38 8.03
CA GLY A 488 46.68 -3.37 7.08
C GLY A 488 46.60 -4.58 6.16
N ARG A 489 46.78 -4.36 4.86
CA ARG A 489 47.05 -5.50 3.96
C ARG A 489 48.38 -6.07 4.52
N GLY A 490 48.30 -7.24 5.13
CA GLY A 490 49.50 -7.97 5.49
C GLY A 490 50.46 -8.09 4.31
N PRO A 491 51.75 -8.18 4.55
CA PRO A 491 52.76 -8.17 3.52
C PRO A 491 52.53 -9.23 2.46
#